data_71740844c386943ce0d3ef2175a81274
#
_entry.id   71740844c386943ce0d3ef2175a81274
#
_cell.length_a   1.000
_cell.length_b   1.000
_cell.length_c   1.000
_cell.angle_alpha   90.00
_cell.angle_beta   90.00
_cell.angle_gamma   90.00
#
_symmetry.space_group_name_H-M   'P 1'
#
loop_
_entity.id
_entity.type
_entity.pdbx_description
1 polymer ?
#
loop_
_entity_poly.entity_id
_entity_poly.type
_entity_poly.pdbx_seq_one_letter_code
_entity_poly.pdbx_strand_id
1 'polypeptide(L)'
;GRITVPQFYDDVAGVTKSERELIAQIPFDLEEYKSNLGIKQVFGEKGYSTIERTGIRPALDICGIWGGYTGEGSKTVLPSKAYAKLSARLVPHQKYEKIARLVEKHILKIAPKYVDVKVRQLHGAESYVCPIESEEYKAAENAYTKVFGVRPLPVRRGGSIGVVPVFEKILKVKPILMGFGLESDAIHSPNEN
;
A
#
# COMPACT_ATOMS: atom_id res chain seq x y z
N GLY A 1 3.66 -3.02 -12.95
CA GLY A 1 2.56 -3.24 -13.78
C GLY A 1 1.19 -3.08 -13.15
N ARG A 2 0.21 -3.40 -13.95
CA ARG A 2 -1.19 -3.39 -13.53
C ARG A 2 -1.59 -4.77 -12.99
N ILE A 3 -2.36 -4.82 -11.90
CA ILE A 3 -2.91 -6.05 -11.35
C ILE A 3 -3.95 -6.60 -12.33
N THR A 4 -3.84 -7.90 -12.68
CA THR A 4 -4.67 -8.55 -13.70
C THR A 4 -5.87 -9.32 -13.12
N VAL A 5 -6.08 -9.27 -11.81
CA VAL A 5 -7.28 -9.82 -11.18
C VAL A 5 -8.51 -9.08 -11.72
N PRO A 6 -9.48 -9.76 -12.35
CA PRO A 6 -10.65 -9.11 -12.91
C PRO A 6 -11.41 -8.32 -11.84
N GLN A 7 -11.92 -7.16 -12.22
CA GLN A 7 -12.70 -6.27 -11.35
C GLN A 7 -11.92 -5.66 -10.18
N PHE A 8 -10.61 -5.87 -10.08
CA PHE A 8 -9.79 -5.33 -8.99
C PHE A 8 -9.83 -3.80 -8.94
N TYR A 9 -9.97 -3.14 -10.06
CA TYR A 9 -9.94 -1.67 -10.20
C TYR A 9 -11.32 -1.02 -10.29
N ASP A 10 -12.42 -1.79 -10.24
CA ASP A 10 -13.77 -1.25 -10.48
C ASP A 10 -14.15 -0.13 -9.52
N ASP A 11 -13.71 -0.21 -8.27
CA ASP A 11 -14.00 0.78 -7.24
C ASP A 11 -12.85 1.81 -7.05
N VAL A 12 -11.81 1.75 -7.87
CA VAL A 12 -10.67 2.68 -7.76
C VAL A 12 -11.02 4.01 -8.41
N ALA A 13 -11.08 5.06 -7.61
CA ALA A 13 -11.32 6.41 -8.11
C ALA A 13 -10.22 6.86 -9.09
N GLY A 14 -10.62 7.59 -10.11
CA GLY A 14 -9.67 8.31 -10.97
C GLY A 14 -8.96 9.42 -10.20
N VAL A 15 -7.75 9.72 -10.60
CA VAL A 15 -6.98 10.83 -10.03
C VAL A 15 -7.39 12.11 -10.73
N THR A 16 -7.84 13.10 -9.98
CA THR A 16 -8.21 14.42 -10.51
C THR A 16 -6.98 15.23 -10.89
N LYS A 17 -7.18 16.25 -11.72
CA LYS A 17 -6.08 17.17 -12.09
C LYS A 17 -5.53 17.89 -10.86
N SER A 18 -6.40 18.36 -9.98
CA SER A 18 -6.00 19.04 -8.74
C SER A 18 -5.21 18.13 -7.79
N GLU A 19 -5.57 16.85 -7.67
CA GLU A 19 -4.78 15.88 -6.89
C GLU A 19 -3.38 15.67 -7.49
N ARG A 20 -3.27 15.58 -8.82
CA ARG A 20 -1.95 15.48 -9.49
C ARG A 20 -1.09 16.71 -9.25
N GLU A 21 -1.68 17.90 -9.35
CA GLU A 21 -0.99 19.17 -9.10
C GLU A 21 -0.51 19.27 -7.64
N LEU A 22 -1.28 18.77 -6.68
CA LEU A 22 -0.89 18.72 -5.28
C LEU A 22 0.26 17.72 -5.05
N ILE A 23 0.15 16.52 -5.61
CA ILE A 23 1.19 15.48 -5.50
C ILE A 23 2.48 15.95 -6.17
N ALA A 24 2.41 16.67 -7.27
CA ALA A 24 3.58 17.20 -7.97
C ALA A 24 4.37 18.27 -7.18
N GLN A 25 3.79 18.85 -6.13
CA GLN A 25 4.49 19.76 -5.22
C GLN A 25 5.38 19.04 -4.20
N ILE A 26 5.20 17.74 -4.02
CA ILE A 26 5.99 16.94 -3.06
C ILE A 26 7.43 16.83 -3.59
N PRO A 27 8.44 17.29 -2.83
CA PRO A 27 9.83 17.11 -3.23
C PRO A 27 10.14 15.61 -3.42
N PHE A 28 10.65 15.25 -4.59
CA PHE A 28 11.01 13.88 -4.90
C PHE A 28 12.13 13.81 -5.93
N ASP A 29 13.24 13.22 -5.53
CA ASP A 29 14.33 12.88 -6.44
C ASP A 29 14.32 11.38 -6.75
N LEU A 30 14.14 11.04 -8.03
CA LEU A 30 14.06 9.64 -8.47
C LEU A 30 15.40 8.92 -8.36
N GLU A 31 16.50 9.62 -8.60
CA GLU A 31 17.82 8.98 -8.55
C GLU A 31 18.23 8.73 -7.11
N GLU A 32 17.99 9.67 -6.20
CA GLU A 32 18.16 9.47 -4.76
C GLU A 32 17.28 8.32 -4.26
N TYR A 33 16.01 8.29 -4.64
CA TYR A 33 15.10 7.19 -4.29
C TYR A 33 15.62 5.82 -4.76
N LYS A 34 16.12 5.72 -5.99
CA LYS A 34 16.70 4.48 -6.52
C LYS A 34 17.97 4.09 -5.77
N SER A 35 18.82 5.07 -5.46
CA SER A 35 20.05 4.88 -4.70
C SER A 35 19.77 4.34 -3.30
N ASN A 36 18.83 4.95 -2.57
CA ASN A 36 18.45 4.54 -1.22
C ASN A 36 17.87 3.12 -1.18
N LEU A 37 17.18 2.69 -2.24
CA LEU A 37 16.64 1.34 -2.37
C LEU A 37 17.62 0.32 -2.99
N GLY A 38 18.77 0.76 -3.49
CA GLY A 38 19.73 -0.10 -4.20
C GLY A 38 19.21 -0.68 -5.51
N ILE A 39 18.26 0.01 -6.19
CA ILE A 39 17.62 -0.45 -7.42
C ILE A 39 18.06 0.36 -8.64
N LYS A 40 18.13 -0.30 -9.81
CA LYS A 40 18.52 0.36 -11.05
C LYS A 40 17.38 1.12 -11.72
N GLN A 41 16.13 0.64 -11.55
CA GLN A 41 14.96 1.26 -12.16
C GLN A 41 13.70 0.97 -11.34
N VAL A 42 12.71 1.87 -11.45
CA VAL A 42 11.40 1.70 -10.85
C VAL A 42 10.47 0.94 -11.81
N PHE A 43 9.54 0.19 -11.23
CA PHE A 43 8.51 -0.53 -11.97
C PHE A 43 7.14 -0.22 -11.39
N GLY A 44 6.09 -0.22 -12.21
CA GLY A 44 4.74 0.01 -11.71
C GLY A 44 3.73 0.31 -12.82
N GLU A 45 2.54 0.77 -12.43
CA GLU A 45 1.44 1.07 -13.34
C GLU A 45 1.80 2.26 -14.26
N LYS A 46 1.60 2.09 -15.57
CA LYS A 46 1.88 3.14 -16.56
C LYS A 46 0.95 4.33 -16.38
N GLY A 47 1.45 5.54 -16.66
CA GLY A 47 0.67 6.77 -16.55
C GLY A 47 0.62 7.38 -15.14
N TYR A 48 1.36 6.80 -14.19
CA TYR A 48 1.50 7.30 -12.82
C TYR A 48 2.97 7.48 -12.44
N SER A 49 3.27 8.57 -11.75
CA SER A 49 4.59 8.81 -11.16
C SER A 49 4.87 7.84 -10.00
N THR A 50 6.11 7.79 -9.53
CA THR A 50 6.48 6.93 -8.39
C THR A 50 5.69 7.30 -7.13
N ILE A 51 5.55 8.60 -6.83
CA ILE A 51 4.76 9.07 -5.68
C ILE A 51 3.28 8.69 -5.83
N GLU A 52 2.70 8.85 -7.02
CA GLU A 52 1.32 8.44 -7.27
C GLU A 52 1.13 6.92 -7.07
N ARG A 53 2.08 6.10 -7.55
CA ARG A 53 2.02 4.64 -7.38
C ARG A 53 2.05 4.23 -5.91
N THR A 54 2.90 4.85 -5.13
CA THR A 54 3.06 4.52 -3.70
C THR A 54 1.97 5.12 -2.81
N GLY A 55 1.31 6.20 -3.25
CA GLY A 55 0.34 6.94 -2.44
C GLY A 55 -1.13 6.66 -2.78
N ILE A 56 -1.47 6.59 -4.08
CA ILE A 56 -2.87 6.63 -4.54
C ILE A 56 -3.26 5.46 -5.45
N ARG A 57 -2.34 4.53 -5.73
CA ARG A 57 -2.66 3.33 -6.53
C ARG A 57 -2.62 2.08 -5.66
N PRO A 58 -3.55 1.13 -5.90
CA PRO A 58 -3.55 -0.11 -5.15
C PRO A 58 -2.39 -1.00 -5.58
N ALA A 59 -1.91 -1.83 -4.66
CA ALA A 59 -0.90 -2.85 -4.92
C ALA A 59 -1.39 -4.23 -4.48
N LEU A 60 -0.83 -5.26 -5.10
CA LEU A 60 -1.00 -6.66 -4.72
C LEU A 60 0.38 -7.33 -4.82
N ASP A 61 0.93 -7.67 -3.69
CA ASP A 61 2.30 -8.13 -3.55
C ASP A 61 2.36 -9.54 -2.99
N ILE A 62 3.36 -10.31 -3.42
CA ILE A 62 3.71 -11.59 -2.83
C ILE A 62 4.74 -11.30 -1.73
N CYS A 63 4.31 -11.31 -0.48
CA CYS A 63 5.16 -11.03 0.68
C CYS A 63 5.77 -12.28 1.32
N GLY A 64 5.49 -13.45 0.78
CA GLY A 64 6.11 -14.72 1.17
C GLY A 64 5.79 -15.81 0.18
N ILE A 65 6.80 -16.62 -0.15
CA ILE A 65 6.65 -17.81 -0.99
C ILE A 65 7.60 -18.89 -0.47
N TRP A 66 7.10 -20.09 -0.27
CA TRP A 66 7.94 -21.21 0.18
C TRP A 66 7.37 -22.55 -0.25
N GLY A 67 8.25 -23.54 -0.28
CA GLY A 67 7.97 -24.93 -0.64
C GLY A 67 9.27 -25.64 -0.97
N GLY A 68 9.24 -26.97 -0.99
CA GLY A 68 10.42 -27.77 -1.27
C GLY A 68 11.38 -27.89 -0.09
N TYR A 69 12.59 -28.33 -0.40
CA TYR A 69 13.67 -28.51 0.55
C TYR A 69 14.49 -27.22 0.66
N THR A 70 14.69 -26.75 1.88
CA THR A 70 15.42 -25.51 2.17
C THR A 70 16.66 -25.74 3.06
N GLY A 71 17.00 -27.01 3.37
CA GLY A 71 18.19 -27.34 4.13
C GLY A 71 19.46 -27.33 3.26
N GLU A 72 20.59 -27.57 3.91
CA GLU A 72 21.90 -27.67 3.25
C GLU A 72 21.96 -28.90 2.32
N GLY A 73 22.67 -28.76 1.20
CA GLY A 73 22.83 -29.80 0.19
C GLY A 73 21.65 -29.89 -0.80
N SER A 74 21.63 -30.93 -1.62
CA SER A 74 20.59 -31.17 -2.63
C SER A 74 19.65 -32.29 -2.22
N LYS A 75 18.35 -32.14 -2.57
CA LYS A 75 17.35 -33.18 -2.40
C LYS A 75 16.49 -33.27 -3.66
N THR A 76 16.44 -34.48 -4.24
CA THR A 76 15.76 -34.70 -5.54
C THR A 76 14.25 -34.96 -5.41
N VAL A 77 13.70 -34.88 -4.18
CA VAL A 77 12.27 -35.08 -3.93
C VAL A 77 11.48 -33.85 -4.35
N LEU A 78 10.45 -34.01 -5.18
CA LEU A 78 9.50 -32.96 -5.52
C LEU A 78 8.60 -32.64 -4.31
N PRO A 79 8.38 -31.37 -3.99
CA PRO A 79 7.51 -30.99 -2.88
C PRO A 79 6.04 -31.30 -3.21
N SER A 80 5.32 -31.84 -2.24
CA SER A 80 3.87 -32.07 -2.35
C SER A 80 3.05 -30.82 -2.05
N LYS A 81 3.66 -29.78 -1.48
CA LYS A 81 2.99 -28.54 -1.08
C LYS A 81 3.86 -27.32 -1.37
N ALA A 82 3.19 -26.24 -1.79
CA ALA A 82 3.78 -24.91 -1.90
C ALA A 82 2.82 -23.87 -1.30
N TYR A 83 3.37 -22.78 -0.82
CA TYR A 83 2.64 -21.74 -0.13
C TYR A 83 3.03 -20.37 -0.63
N ALA A 84 2.08 -19.45 -0.61
CA ALA A 84 2.36 -18.03 -0.81
C ALA A 84 1.52 -17.20 0.17
N LYS A 85 2.09 -16.09 0.61
CA LYS A 85 1.38 -15.00 1.30
C LYS A 85 1.25 -13.83 0.37
N LEU A 86 0.03 -13.30 0.28
CA LEU A 86 -0.25 -12.11 -0.51
C LEU A 86 -0.70 -10.98 0.42
N SER A 87 -0.27 -9.77 0.11
CA SER A 87 -0.70 -8.55 0.75
C SER A 87 -1.27 -7.60 -0.29
N ALA A 88 -2.44 -7.06 -0.05
CA ALA A 88 -3.04 -6.02 -0.88
C ALA A 88 -3.02 -4.69 -0.13
N ARG A 89 -2.53 -3.64 -0.79
CA ARG A 89 -2.69 -2.25 -0.36
C ARG A 89 -3.85 -1.67 -1.12
N LEU A 90 -4.89 -1.28 -0.40
CA LEU A 90 -6.14 -0.80 -1.00
C LEU A 90 -6.20 0.73 -0.97
N VAL A 91 -6.96 1.28 -1.90
CA VAL A 91 -7.23 2.71 -1.99
C VAL A 91 -8.69 3.00 -1.65
N PRO A 92 -9.09 4.27 -1.45
CA PRO A 92 -10.47 4.63 -1.15
C PRO A 92 -11.48 3.98 -2.09
N HIS A 93 -12.64 3.64 -1.52
CA HIS A 93 -13.78 2.93 -2.14
C HIS A 93 -13.57 1.43 -2.38
N GLN A 94 -12.35 0.90 -2.35
CA GLN A 94 -12.16 -0.54 -2.35
C GLN A 94 -12.52 -1.14 -0.99
N LYS A 95 -13.36 -2.18 -1.00
CA LYS A 95 -13.75 -2.95 0.18
C LYS A 95 -12.87 -4.18 0.30
N TYR A 96 -12.21 -4.37 1.45
CA TYR A 96 -11.23 -5.45 1.60
C TYR A 96 -11.86 -6.84 1.41
N GLU A 97 -13.08 -7.06 1.86
CA GLU A 97 -13.78 -8.35 1.66
C GLU A 97 -14.09 -8.61 0.18
N LYS A 98 -14.47 -7.56 -0.58
CA LYS A 98 -14.68 -7.68 -2.04
C LYS A 98 -13.39 -8.06 -2.73
N ILE A 99 -12.30 -7.35 -2.43
CA ILE A 99 -11.00 -7.60 -3.04
C ILE A 99 -10.48 -8.99 -2.67
N ALA A 100 -10.59 -9.41 -1.41
CA ALA A 100 -10.19 -10.76 -0.99
C ALA A 100 -10.93 -11.84 -1.79
N ARG A 101 -12.26 -11.72 -1.96
CA ARG A 101 -13.06 -12.65 -2.77
C ARG A 101 -12.65 -12.64 -4.25
N LEU A 102 -12.33 -11.48 -4.82
CA LEU A 102 -11.89 -11.39 -6.22
C LEU A 102 -10.54 -12.07 -6.42
N VAL A 103 -9.60 -11.87 -5.51
CA VAL A 103 -8.28 -12.52 -5.54
C VAL A 103 -8.43 -14.04 -5.39
N GLU A 104 -9.19 -14.51 -4.39
CA GLU A 104 -9.48 -15.93 -4.20
C GLU A 104 -10.09 -16.56 -5.46
N LYS A 105 -11.17 -15.98 -5.98
CA LYS A 105 -11.84 -16.45 -7.20
C LYS A 105 -10.87 -16.52 -8.39
N HIS A 106 -10.00 -15.52 -8.52
CA HIS A 106 -9.01 -15.50 -9.60
C HIS A 106 -7.99 -16.61 -9.44
N ILE A 107 -7.42 -16.80 -8.25
CA ILE A 107 -6.46 -17.86 -7.95
C ILE A 107 -7.07 -19.22 -8.25
N LEU A 108 -8.27 -19.50 -7.74
CA LEU A 108 -8.96 -20.78 -7.98
C LEU A 108 -9.26 -21.01 -9.47
N LYS A 109 -9.56 -19.93 -10.21
CA LYS A 109 -9.82 -20.01 -11.66
C LYS A 109 -8.58 -20.35 -12.47
N ILE A 110 -7.42 -19.81 -12.12
CA ILE A 110 -6.16 -20.00 -12.88
C ILE A 110 -5.37 -21.22 -12.42
N ALA A 111 -5.72 -21.79 -11.27
CA ALA A 111 -5.07 -22.98 -10.74
C ALA A 111 -5.20 -24.18 -11.70
N PRO A 112 -4.13 -24.94 -11.94
CA PRO A 112 -4.22 -26.16 -12.71
C PRO A 112 -5.17 -27.18 -12.06
N LYS A 113 -5.93 -27.90 -12.87
CA LYS A 113 -6.94 -28.86 -12.37
C LYS A 113 -6.37 -30.05 -11.57
N TYR A 114 -5.08 -30.28 -11.67
CA TYR A 114 -4.38 -31.39 -10.99
C TYR A 114 -3.74 -30.98 -9.64
N VAL A 115 -4.03 -29.78 -9.15
CA VAL A 115 -3.60 -29.31 -7.82
C VAL A 115 -4.80 -28.87 -6.98
N ASP A 116 -4.76 -29.18 -5.70
CA ASP A 116 -5.71 -28.66 -4.72
C ASP A 116 -5.23 -27.32 -4.16
N VAL A 117 -6.00 -26.28 -4.38
CA VAL A 117 -5.68 -24.94 -3.89
C VAL A 117 -6.64 -24.55 -2.77
N LYS A 118 -6.09 -24.07 -1.67
CA LYS A 118 -6.85 -23.47 -0.57
C LYS A 118 -6.39 -22.03 -0.37
N VAL A 119 -7.34 -21.12 -0.39
CA VAL A 119 -7.10 -19.70 -0.09
C VAL A 119 -7.73 -19.37 1.26
N ARG A 120 -6.99 -18.65 2.10
CA ARG A 120 -7.46 -18.21 3.41
C ARG A 120 -7.21 -16.73 3.58
N GLN A 121 -8.27 -15.96 3.75
CA GLN A 121 -8.18 -14.57 4.19
C GLN A 121 -7.75 -14.53 5.66
N LEU A 122 -6.76 -13.71 5.99
CA LEU A 122 -6.25 -13.57 7.35
C LEU A 122 -6.91 -12.38 8.07
N HIS A 123 -6.72 -11.18 7.55
CA HIS A 123 -7.28 -9.94 8.08
C HIS A 123 -7.39 -8.91 6.97
N GLY A 124 -8.11 -7.84 7.21
CA GLY A 124 -8.21 -6.70 6.31
C GLY A 124 -8.81 -5.50 7.03
N ALA A 125 -8.57 -4.33 6.48
CA ALA A 125 -9.14 -3.08 6.95
C ALA A 125 -9.48 -2.18 5.76
N GLU A 126 -10.41 -1.25 5.98
CA GLU A 126 -10.73 -0.21 5.02
C GLU A 126 -9.59 0.80 4.92
N SER A 127 -9.49 1.46 3.78
CA SER A 127 -8.61 2.60 3.62
C SER A 127 -9.23 3.85 4.26
N TYR A 128 -8.38 4.78 4.66
CA TYR A 128 -8.80 6.08 5.19
C TYR A 128 -8.07 7.20 4.44
N VAL A 129 -8.78 8.28 4.16
CA VAL A 129 -8.20 9.52 3.64
C VAL A 129 -8.68 10.66 4.50
N CYS A 130 -7.73 11.36 5.11
CA CYS A 130 -8.01 12.55 5.91
C CYS A 130 -8.59 13.65 5.00
N PRO A 131 -9.74 14.25 5.36
CA PRO A 131 -10.30 15.38 4.63
C PRO A 131 -9.49 16.65 4.91
N ILE A 132 -8.73 17.11 3.93
CA ILE A 132 -7.83 18.29 4.05
C ILE A 132 -8.56 19.63 4.17
N GLU A 133 -9.85 19.66 3.90
CA GLU A 133 -10.70 20.87 4.03
C GLU A 133 -11.34 20.97 5.44
N SER A 134 -11.12 20.00 6.32
CA SER A 134 -11.72 20.01 7.67
C SER A 134 -11.04 21.02 8.60
N GLU A 135 -11.77 21.49 9.62
CA GLU A 135 -11.23 22.42 10.62
C GLU A 135 -10.11 21.78 11.43
N GLU A 136 -10.20 20.48 11.69
CA GLU A 136 -9.16 19.72 12.39
C GLU A 136 -7.86 19.68 11.58
N TYR A 137 -7.95 19.49 10.25
CA TYR A 137 -6.79 19.55 9.38
C TYR A 137 -6.18 20.95 9.36
N LYS A 138 -6.99 22.00 9.24
CA LYS A 138 -6.51 23.40 9.28
C LYS A 138 -5.82 23.73 10.60
N ALA A 139 -6.34 23.24 11.72
CA ALA A 139 -5.71 23.41 13.01
C ALA A 139 -4.32 22.74 13.08
N ALA A 140 -4.21 21.51 12.57
CA ALA A 140 -2.94 20.79 12.46
C ALA A 140 -1.95 21.52 11.53
N GLU A 141 -2.39 21.96 10.37
CA GLU A 141 -1.59 22.73 9.40
C GLU A 141 -1.04 24.02 10.03
N ASN A 142 -1.89 24.77 10.77
CA ASN A 142 -1.48 25.97 11.47
C ASN A 142 -0.45 25.69 12.56
N ALA A 143 -0.62 24.60 13.33
CA ALA A 143 0.34 24.18 14.34
C ALA A 143 1.70 23.85 13.74
N TYR A 144 1.72 23.08 12.65
CA TYR A 144 2.95 22.78 11.88
C TYR A 144 3.64 24.05 11.37
N THR A 145 2.87 24.92 10.73
CA THR A 145 3.40 26.16 10.19
C THR A 145 4.01 27.04 11.26
N LYS A 146 3.37 27.09 12.43
CA LYS A 146 3.88 27.87 13.57
C LYS A 146 5.18 27.31 14.12
N VAL A 147 5.33 25.99 14.19
CA VAL A 147 6.52 25.33 14.76
C VAL A 147 7.67 25.29 13.76
N PHE A 148 7.41 24.93 12.53
CA PHE A 148 8.46 24.70 11.53
C PHE A 148 8.70 25.87 10.55
N GLY A 149 7.88 26.91 10.61
CA GLY A 149 8.02 28.10 9.76
C GLY A 149 7.60 27.88 8.29
N VAL A 150 7.16 26.68 7.93
CA VAL A 150 6.71 26.32 6.58
C VAL A 150 5.39 25.59 6.62
N ARG A 151 4.55 25.81 5.61
CA ARG A 151 3.28 25.10 5.47
C ARG A 151 3.54 23.63 5.10
N PRO A 152 2.95 22.66 5.81
CA PRO A 152 3.07 21.26 5.45
C PRO A 152 2.30 20.96 4.17
N LEU A 153 2.83 20.03 3.37
CA LEU A 153 2.12 19.50 2.21
C LEU A 153 1.37 18.21 2.61
N PRO A 154 0.07 18.10 2.29
CA PRO A 154 -0.66 16.87 2.51
C PRO A 154 -0.16 15.79 1.54
N VAL A 155 0.26 14.66 2.08
CA VAL A 155 0.70 13.51 1.29
C VAL A 155 -0.23 12.32 1.50
N ARG A 156 -0.48 11.56 0.43
CA ARG A 156 -1.09 10.24 0.54
C ARG A 156 0.00 9.18 0.60
N ARG A 157 -0.11 8.28 1.54
CA ARG A 157 0.79 7.14 1.67
C ARG A 157 0.01 5.84 1.68
N GLY A 158 0.54 4.81 1.03
CA GLY A 158 -0.06 3.48 0.98
C GLY A 158 0.11 2.67 2.26
N GLY A 159 0.48 3.30 3.37
CA GLY A 159 0.57 2.66 4.69
C GLY A 159 -0.79 2.25 5.21
N SER A 160 -0.85 1.18 6.00
CA SER A 160 -2.09 0.67 6.60
C SER A 160 -2.05 0.87 8.09
N ILE A 161 -2.92 1.74 8.59
CA ILE A 161 -3.20 1.88 10.02
C ILE A 161 -4.67 1.50 10.20
N GLY A 162 -4.95 0.22 10.27
CA GLY A 162 -6.31 -0.34 10.22
C GLY A 162 -7.25 0.14 11.32
N VAL A 163 -6.74 0.70 12.41
CA VAL A 163 -7.56 1.28 13.48
C VAL A 163 -8.15 2.66 13.13
N VAL A 164 -7.54 3.40 12.20
CA VAL A 164 -7.98 4.76 11.85
C VAL A 164 -9.42 4.78 11.29
N PRO A 165 -9.78 3.98 10.29
CA PRO A 165 -11.18 3.92 9.85
C PRO A 165 -12.14 3.38 10.92
N VAL A 166 -11.65 2.62 11.89
CA VAL A 166 -12.46 2.18 13.03
C VAL A 166 -12.78 3.37 13.95
N PHE A 167 -11.81 4.24 14.23
CA PHE A 167 -12.04 5.47 14.99
C PHE A 167 -13.05 6.38 14.29
N GLU A 168 -12.91 6.60 12.99
CA GLU A 168 -13.89 7.37 12.22
C GLU A 168 -15.30 6.77 12.36
N LYS A 169 -15.42 5.45 12.19
CA LYS A 169 -16.70 4.76 12.21
C LYS A 169 -17.35 4.76 13.59
N ILE A 170 -16.59 4.50 14.65
CA ILE A 170 -17.14 4.31 16.01
C ILE A 170 -17.24 5.64 16.75
N LEU A 171 -16.18 6.44 16.73
CA LEU A 171 -16.12 7.70 17.48
C LEU A 171 -16.71 8.87 16.70
N LYS A 172 -17.01 8.70 15.41
CA LYS A 172 -17.50 9.76 14.53
C LYS A 172 -16.58 10.98 14.45
N VAL A 173 -15.28 10.75 14.63
CA VAL A 173 -14.22 11.76 14.49
C VAL A 173 -13.47 11.56 13.18
N LYS A 174 -12.79 12.60 12.72
CA LYS A 174 -11.93 12.55 11.54
C LYS A 174 -10.46 12.60 11.99
N PRO A 175 -9.79 11.44 12.14
CA PRO A 175 -8.40 11.42 12.60
C PRO A 175 -7.48 12.17 11.64
N ILE A 176 -6.57 12.97 12.20
CA ILE A 176 -5.51 13.64 11.45
C ILE A 176 -4.22 12.84 11.63
N LEU A 177 -3.65 12.36 10.54
CA LEU A 177 -2.40 11.61 10.57
C LEU A 177 -1.24 12.59 10.42
N MET A 178 -0.46 12.75 11.49
CA MET A 178 0.70 13.64 11.54
C MET A 178 1.95 12.79 11.76
N GLY A 179 2.87 12.78 10.79
CA GLY A 179 4.13 12.06 10.87
C GLY A 179 5.30 13.02 11.04
N PHE A 180 6.28 12.63 11.85
CA PHE A 180 7.50 13.39 12.13
C PHE A 180 8.76 12.61 11.81
N GLY A 181 8.63 11.42 11.22
CA GLY A 181 9.74 10.57 10.85
C GLY A 181 10.53 11.09 9.63
N LEU A 182 11.81 10.81 9.62
CA LEU A 182 12.73 11.10 8.52
C LEU A 182 13.04 9.82 7.72
N GLU A 183 13.50 9.97 6.50
CA GLU A 183 13.99 8.82 5.70
C GLU A 183 15.19 8.11 6.39
N SER A 184 15.98 8.86 7.16
CA SER A 184 17.12 8.34 7.95
C SER A 184 16.70 7.44 9.12
N ASP A 185 15.43 7.50 9.54
CA ASP A 185 14.93 6.66 10.65
C ASP A 185 14.84 5.19 10.26
N ALA A 186 14.92 4.89 8.97
CA ALA A 186 14.98 3.55 8.41
C ALA A 186 13.86 2.62 8.94
N ILE A 187 12.62 3.14 8.96
CA ILE A 187 11.42 2.48 9.50
C ILE A 187 11.31 1.02 9.00
N HIS A 188 11.10 0.10 9.91
CA HIS A 188 11.06 -1.35 9.72
C HIS A 188 12.40 -2.00 9.34
N SER A 189 13.50 -1.28 9.45
CA SER A 189 14.84 -1.82 9.26
C SER A 189 15.48 -2.24 10.59
N PRO A 190 16.50 -3.10 10.58
CA PRO A 190 17.35 -3.28 11.76
C PRO A 190 17.94 -1.94 12.19
N ASN A 191 17.92 -1.66 13.49
CA ASN A 191 18.36 -0.38 14.09
C ASN A 191 17.51 0.84 13.66
N GLU A 192 16.21 0.65 13.53
CA GLU A 192 15.24 1.75 13.42
C GLU A 192 15.40 2.71 14.61
N ASN A 193 15.50 4.03 14.34
CA ASN A 193 15.63 5.09 15.34
C ASN A 193 14.31 5.81 15.58
#